data_34a1be1e3f856c6255f610e0189cbaf6
#
_entry.id   34a1be1e3f856c6255f610e0189cbaf6
#
_cell.length_a   1.000
_cell.length_b   1.000
_cell.length_c   1.000
_cell.angle_alpha   90.00
_cell.angle_beta   90.00
_cell.angle_gamma   90.00
#
_symmetry.space_group_name_H-M   'P 1'
#
loop_
_entity.id
_entity.type
_entity.pdbx_description
1 polymer ?
#
loop_
_entity_poly.entity_id
_entity_poly.type
_entity_poly.pdbx_seq_one_letter_code
_entity_poly.pdbx_strand_id
1 'polypeptide(L)'
;WEARDLPNVYFLHFQNLVDDMEGTMRKIGEFLEIPIAEGKWEQMVHQCTFDYMKNNATLSTPLGGILFEGGAKSFVNKGTNDRWRDTLTADDIAAYEARAIAEVGEECAHWLETGKFL
;
A
#
# COMPACT_ATOMS: atom_id res chain seq x y z
N TRP A 1 8.14 7.20 -13.23
CA TRP A 1 8.12 8.54 -12.62
C TRP A 1 7.82 9.63 -13.64
N GLU A 2 8.40 9.55 -14.81
CA GLU A 2 8.16 10.51 -15.91
C GLU A 2 6.69 10.54 -16.37
N ALA A 3 5.95 9.47 -16.17
CA ALA A 3 4.54 9.35 -16.54
C ALA A 3 3.57 9.86 -15.46
N ARG A 4 4.06 10.36 -14.31
CA ARG A 4 3.22 10.71 -13.16
C ARG A 4 2.19 11.82 -13.42
N ASP A 5 2.50 12.69 -14.40
CA ASP A 5 1.65 13.83 -14.76
C ASP A 5 0.70 13.52 -15.95
N LEU A 6 0.70 12.27 -16.44
CA LEU A 6 -0.23 11.88 -17.50
C LEU A 6 -1.66 11.74 -16.95
N PRO A 7 -2.68 12.22 -17.67
CA PRO A 7 -4.05 12.26 -17.18
C PRO A 7 -4.69 10.87 -16.94
N ASN A 8 -4.11 9.83 -17.50
CA ASN A 8 -4.54 8.43 -17.36
C ASN A 8 -3.64 7.60 -16.43
N VAL A 9 -2.77 8.26 -15.66
CA VAL A 9 -1.87 7.63 -14.68
C VAL A 9 -2.13 8.22 -13.31
N TYR A 10 -2.38 7.37 -12.32
CA TYR A 10 -2.55 7.78 -10.93
C TYR A 10 -1.52 7.09 -10.04
N PHE A 11 -0.63 7.87 -9.43
CA PHE A 11 0.37 7.38 -8.50
C PHE A 11 -0.23 7.32 -7.10
N LEU A 12 -0.23 6.13 -6.52
CA LEU A 12 -0.74 5.88 -5.18
C LEU A 12 0.39 5.37 -4.30
N HIS A 13 0.67 6.06 -3.20
CA HIS A 13 1.59 5.60 -2.18
C HIS A 13 0.86 4.78 -1.12
N PHE A 14 1.41 3.61 -0.77
CA PHE A 14 0.77 2.69 0.17
C PHE A 14 0.54 3.33 1.54
N GLN A 15 1.52 4.09 2.07
CA GLN A 15 1.37 4.74 3.36
C GLN A 15 0.23 5.75 3.37
N ASN A 16 0.06 6.52 2.29
CA ASN A 16 -1.04 7.48 2.18
C ASN A 16 -2.40 6.77 2.19
N LEU A 17 -2.50 5.58 1.59
CA LEU A 17 -3.70 4.76 1.66
C LEU A 17 -3.98 4.27 3.09
N VAL A 18 -2.95 3.89 3.84
CA VAL A 18 -3.08 3.43 5.23
C VAL A 18 -3.47 4.58 6.16
N ASP A 19 -2.88 5.76 5.98
CA ASP A 19 -3.08 6.95 6.82
C ASP A 19 -4.47 7.56 6.62
N ASP A 20 -4.99 7.58 5.39
CA ASP A 20 -6.32 8.07 5.03
C ASP A 20 -6.95 7.16 3.97
N MET A 21 -7.46 6.01 4.40
CA MET A 21 -8.02 5.01 3.50
C MET A 21 -9.24 5.53 2.75
N GLU A 22 -10.20 6.15 3.46
CA GLU A 22 -11.42 6.64 2.82
C GLU A 22 -11.13 7.77 1.83
N GLY A 23 -10.36 8.79 2.24
CA GLY A 23 -10.03 9.90 1.36
C GLY A 23 -9.24 9.45 0.13
N THR A 24 -8.33 8.48 0.30
CA THR A 24 -7.58 7.91 -0.83
C THR A 24 -8.46 7.10 -1.77
N MET A 25 -9.35 6.27 -1.25
CA MET A 25 -10.31 5.50 -2.05
C MET A 25 -11.28 6.42 -2.82
N ARG A 26 -11.71 7.53 -2.23
CA ARG A 26 -12.54 8.54 -2.90
C ARG A 26 -11.80 9.15 -4.10
N LYS A 27 -10.55 9.54 -3.94
CA LYS A 27 -9.69 10.06 -5.02
C LYS A 27 -9.50 9.04 -6.16
N ILE A 28 -9.34 7.75 -5.82
CA ILE A 28 -9.29 6.68 -6.83
C ILE A 28 -10.63 6.58 -7.59
N GLY A 29 -11.75 6.62 -6.87
CA GLY A 29 -13.09 6.59 -7.47
C GLY A 29 -13.32 7.77 -8.42
N GLU A 30 -12.92 8.97 -8.03
CA GLU A 30 -12.95 10.18 -8.86
C GLU A 30 -12.07 10.03 -10.11
N PHE A 31 -10.81 9.59 -9.93
CA PHE A 31 -9.89 9.36 -11.05
C PHE A 31 -10.43 8.35 -12.07
N LEU A 32 -11.08 7.29 -11.60
CA LEU A 32 -11.67 6.25 -12.44
C LEU A 32 -13.06 6.62 -12.97
N GLU A 33 -13.62 7.78 -12.60
CA GLU A 33 -14.97 8.22 -12.94
C GLU A 33 -16.05 7.20 -12.52
N ILE A 34 -15.84 6.49 -11.38
CA ILE A 34 -16.79 5.51 -10.85
C ILE A 34 -17.68 6.18 -9.81
N PRO A 35 -18.98 6.34 -10.10
CA PRO A 35 -19.92 6.92 -9.15
C PRO A 35 -20.20 5.91 -8.01
N ILE A 36 -19.84 6.27 -6.79
CA ILE A 36 -20.08 5.47 -5.59
C ILE A 36 -21.08 6.19 -4.70
N ALA A 37 -22.19 5.51 -4.37
CA ALA A 37 -23.19 6.07 -3.47
C ALA A 37 -22.60 6.30 -2.06
N GLU A 38 -22.89 7.48 -1.46
CA GLU A 38 -22.30 7.90 -0.18
C GLU A 38 -22.47 6.85 0.94
N GLY A 39 -23.62 6.23 1.04
CA GLY A 39 -23.88 5.18 2.04
C GLY A 39 -23.10 3.87 1.88
N LYS A 40 -22.26 3.72 0.82
CA LYS A 40 -21.43 2.52 0.62
C LYS A 40 -20.00 2.68 1.14
N TRP A 41 -19.54 3.90 1.38
CA TRP A 41 -18.14 4.15 1.73
C TRP A 41 -17.71 3.46 3.02
N GLU A 42 -18.50 3.57 4.07
CA GLU A 42 -18.21 2.92 5.35
C GLU A 42 -17.96 1.41 5.20
N GLN A 43 -18.86 0.73 4.47
CA GLN A 43 -18.72 -0.71 4.23
C GLN A 43 -17.49 -1.04 3.38
N MET A 44 -17.23 -0.27 2.33
CA MET A 44 -16.07 -0.48 1.44
C MET A 44 -14.74 -0.29 2.20
N VAL A 45 -14.63 0.79 2.97
CA VAL A 45 -13.45 1.05 3.80
C VAL A 45 -13.27 -0.05 4.83
N HIS A 46 -14.34 -0.45 5.53
CA HIS A 46 -14.28 -1.53 6.51
C HIS A 46 -13.75 -2.84 5.89
N GLN A 47 -14.23 -3.22 4.70
CA GLN A 47 -13.80 -4.44 4.01
C GLN A 47 -12.34 -4.40 3.57
N CYS A 48 -11.74 -3.21 3.41
CA CYS A 48 -10.34 -3.02 3.06
C CYS A 48 -9.41 -2.97 4.29
N THR A 49 -9.95 -2.99 5.51
CA THR A 49 -9.11 -3.01 6.72
C THR A 49 -8.35 -4.32 6.88
N PHE A 50 -7.16 -4.24 7.49
CA PHE A 50 -6.36 -5.41 7.78
C PHE A 50 -7.11 -6.43 8.65
N ASP A 51 -7.84 -5.96 9.67
CA ASP A 51 -8.60 -6.81 10.58
C ASP A 51 -9.72 -7.54 9.85
N TYR A 52 -10.45 -6.86 8.96
CA TYR A 52 -11.46 -7.52 8.13
C TYR A 52 -10.83 -8.58 7.23
N MET A 53 -9.76 -8.26 6.50
CA MET A 53 -9.06 -9.20 5.63
C MET A 53 -8.52 -10.41 6.41
N LYS A 54 -7.99 -10.19 7.59
CA LYS A 54 -7.47 -11.27 8.47
C LYS A 54 -8.57 -12.16 9.01
N ASN A 55 -9.68 -11.59 9.43
CA ASN A 55 -10.84 -12.35 9.92
C ASN A 55 -11.55 -13.13 8.81
N ASN A 56 -11.46 -12.63 7.57
CA ASN A 56 -12.00 -13.26 6.38
C ASN A 56 -10.89 -13.83 5.47
N ALA A 57 -9.76 -14.25 6.04
CA ALA A 57 -8.56 -14.62 5.29
C ALA A 57 -8.79 -15.73 4.27
N THR A 58 -9.71 -16.66 4.51
CA THR A 58 -10.06 -17.73 3.56
C THR A 58 -10.65 -17.22 2.25
N LEU A 59 -11.32 -16.05 2.27
CA LEU A 59 -11.89 -15.42 1.08
C LEU A 59 -10.84 -14.64 0.27
N SER A 60 -9.86 -14.03 0.97
CA SER A 60 -8.86 -13.15 0.37
C SER A 60 -7.54 -13.86 0.03
N THR A 61 -7.33 -15.08 0.53
CA THR A 61 -6.10 -15.84 0.32
C THR A 61 -6.25 -16.80 -0.87
N PRO A 62 -5.23 -16.91 -1.75
CA PRO A 62 -5.26 -17.85 -2.86
C PRO A 62 -5.59 -19.27 -2.40
N LEU A 63 -6.53 -19.92 -3.09
CA LEU A 63 -7.04 -21.27 -2.78
C LEU A 63 -7.48 -21.43 -1.31
N GLY A 64 -8.02 -20.35 -0.67
CA GLY A 64 -8.47 -20.39 0.72
C GLY A 64 -7.33 -20.67 1.73
N GLY A 65 -6.09 -20.52 1.31
CA GLY A 65 -4.93 -20.71 2.19
C GLY A 65 -4.42 -22.13 2.33
N ILE A 66 -4.94 -23.10 1.56
CA ILE A 66 -4.57 -24.53 1.66
C ILE A 66 -3.08 -24.80 1.40
N LEU A 67 -2.42 -23.89 0.66
CA LEU A 67 -0.99 -24.03 0.31
C LEU A 67 -0.05 -23.46 1.38
N PHE A 68 -0.58 -22.82 2.42
CA PHE A 68 0.23 -22.16 3.44
C PHE A 68 0.24 -22.97 4.74
N GLU A 69 1.42 -23.21 5.29
CA GLU A 69 1.56 -23.74 6.64
C GLU A 69 0.92 -22.76 7.65
N GLY A 70 -0.02 -23.27 8.45
CA GLY A 70 -0.86 -22.42 9.31
C GLY A 70 -2.09 -21.79 8.64
N GLY A 71 -2.37 -22.15 7.34
CA GLY A 71 -3.58 -21.76 6.64
C GLY A 71 -3.65 -20.29 6.21
N ALA A 72 -4.84 -19.85 5.85
CA ALA A 72 -5.08 -18.49 5.34
C ALA A 72 -4.64 -17.36 6.28
N LYS A 73 -4.77 -17.56 7.59
CA LYS A 73 -4.38 -16.54 8.58
C LYS A 73 -2.87 -16.32 8.69
N SER A 74 -2.05 -17.30 8.31
CA SER A 74 -0.60 -17.12 8.27
C SER A 74 -0.16 -16.31 7.05
N PHE A 75 -0.90 -16.39 5.93
CA PHE A 75 -0.68 -15.55 4.76
C PHE A 75 -0.96 -14.07 5.07
N VAL A 76 -2.08 -13.77 5.74
CA VAL A 76 -2.39 -12.41 6.24
C VAL A 76 -1.65 -12.21 7.57
N ASN A 77 -0.35 -11.92 7.49
CA ASN A 77 0.57 -11.95 8.64
C ASN A 77 0.31 -10.83 9.66
N LYS A 78 1.13 -9.80 9.70
CA LYS A 78 1.10 -8.75 10.76
C LYS A 78 0.50 -7.42 10.29
N GLY A 79 0.57 -7.11 8.99
CA GLY A 79 0.07 -5.85 8.42
C GLY A 79 0.76 -4.60 8.97
N THR A 80 2.02 -4.71 9.39
CA THR A 80 2.83 -3.60 9.90
C THR A 80 3.97 -3.27 8.95
N ASN A 81 4.18 -1.98 8.72
CA ASN A 81 5.33 -1.46 7.98
C ASN A 81 6.57 -1.33 8.87
N ASP A 82 7.66 -0.87 8.32
CA ASP A 82 8.93 -0.57 9.01
C ASP A 82 9.63 -1.74 9.72
N ARG A 83 9.25 -2.97 9.45
CA ARG A 83 9.85 -4.17 10.07
C ARG A 83 11.32 -4.38 9.68
N TRP A 84 11.75 -3.77 8.61
CA TRP A 84 13.14 -3.78 8.15
C TRP A 84 14.07 -3.05 9.14
N ARG A 85 13.55 -2.07 9.91
CA ARG A 85 14.33 -1.29 10.90
C ARG A 85 14.96 -2.16 11.98
N ASP A 86 14.32 -3.28 12.32
CA ASP A 86 14.82 -4.23 13.32
C ASP A 86 15.75 -5.29 12.70
N THR A 87 15.95 -5.27 11.38
CA THR A 87 16.67 -6.31 10.64
C THR A 87 17.89 -5.78 9.91
N LEU A 88 17.78 -4.61 9.27
CA LEU A 88 18.86 -4.01 8.50
C LEU A 88 19.79 -3.19 9.39
N THR A 89 21.08 -3.22 9.06
CA THR A 89 22.07 -2.35 9.69
C THR A 89 22.00 -0.93 9.13
N ALA A 90 22.59 0.04 9.84
CA ALA A 90 22.69 1.41 9.34
C ALA A 90 23.43 1.49 7.99
N ASP A 91 24.43 0.65 7.79
CA ASP A 91 25.19 0.60 6.54
C ASP A 91 24.33 0.05 5.38
N ASP A 92 23.50 -0.98 5.64
CA ASP A 92 22.56 -1.51 4.64
C ASP A 92 21.55 -0.45 4.22
N ILE A 93 21.03 0.30 5.19
CA ILE A 93 20.07 1.38 4.95
C ILE A 93 20.71 2.48 4.09
N ALA A 94 21.89 2.97 4.48
CA ALA A 94 22.59 4.02 3.74
C ALA A 94 22.94 3.57 2.31
N ALA A 95 23.37 2.31 2.13
CA ALA A 95 23.65 1.75 0.82
C ALA A 95 22.38 1.66 -0.05
N TYR A 96 21.25 1.26 0.53
CA TYR A 96 19.97 1.21 -0.16
C TYR A 96 19.49 2.60 -0.61
N GLU A 97 19.52 3.59 0.30
CA GLU A 97 19.12 4.97 0.02
C GLU A 97 19.97 5.60 -1.08
N ALA A 98 21.31 5.45 -1.00
CA ALA A 98 22.20 5.93 -2.03
C ALA A 98 21.92 5.28 -3.40
N ARG A 99 21.61 3.99 -3.41
CA ARG A 99 21.26 3.27 -4.62
C ARG A 99 19.90 3.70 -5.18
N ALA A 100 18.90 3.89 -4.34
CA ALA A 100 17.58 4.38 -4.76
C ALA A 100 17.70 5.74 -5.46
N ILE A 101 18.42 6.69 -4.85
CA ILE A 101 18.67 8.00 -5.45
C ILE A 101 19.40 7.88 -6.80
N ALA A 102 20.40 7.02 -6.90
CA ALA A 102 21.18 6.83 -8.13
C ALA A 102 20.33 6.23 -9.29
N GLU A 103 19.39 5.34 -8.97
CA GLU A 103 18.58 4.64 -9.98
C GLU A 103 17.35 5.44 -10.43
N VAL A 104 16.65 6.12 -9.50
CA VAL A 104 15.36 6.77 -9.79
C VAL A 104 15.36 8.28 -9.59
N GLY A 105 16.47 8.86 -9.12
CA GLY A 105 16.61 10.28 -8.81
C GLY A 105 16.04 10.65 -7.43
N GLU A 106 16.47 11.81 -6.91
CA GLU A 106 16.18 12.27 -5.55
C GLU A 106 14.66 12.47 -5.32
N GLU A 107 13.98 13.11 -6.26
CA GLU A 107 12.54 13.39 -6.15
C GLU A 107 11.71 12.10 -6.07
N CYS A 108 12.00 11.12 -6.95
CA CYS A 108 11.32 9.85 -6.94
C CYS A 108 11.65 9.02 -5.70
N ALA A 109 12.91 8.99 -5.28
CA ALA A 109 13.35 8.29 -4.06
C ALA A 109 12.64 8.87 -2.83
N HIS A 110 12.55 10.19 -2.72
CA HIS A 110 11.82 10.85 -1.63
C HIS A 110 10.34 10.48 -1.62
N TRP A 111 9.69 10.48 -2.79
CA TRP A 111 8.28 10.08 -2.88
C TRP A 111 8.09 8.60 -2.51
N LEU A 112 8.97 7.70 -2.96
CA LEU A 112 8.92 6.27 -2.60
C LEU A 112 9.05 6.04 -1.09
N GLU A 113 9.84 6.86 -0.41
CA GLU A 113 10.02 6.78 1.04
C GLU A 113 8.83 7.36 1.81
N THR A 114 8.32 8.52 1.38
CA THR A 114 7.42 9.35 2.21
C THR A 114 5.99 9.46 1.70
N GLY A 115 5.74 9.15 0.42
CA GLY A 115 4.47 9.42 -0.26
C GLY A 115 4.20 10.91 -0.52
N LYS A 116 5.22 11.77 -0.37
CA LYS A 116 5.09 13.23 -0.56
C LYS A 116 5.99 13.67 -1.71
N PHE A 117 5.49 14.60 -2.49
CA PHE A 117 6.31 15.30 -3.48
C PHE A 117 7.23 16.32 -2.78
N LEU A 118 8.43 16.56 -3.35
CA LEU A 118 9.35 17.60 -2.91
C LEU A 118 8.79 18.99 -3.24
#